data_e18ed579382ee1597b698178da46eeb3
#
_entry.id   e18ed579382ee1597b698178da46eeb3
#
_cell.length_a   1.000
_cell.length_b   1.000
_cell.length_c   1.000
_cell.angle_alpha   90.00
_cell.angle_beta   90.00
_cell.angle_gamma   90.00
#
_symmetry.space_group_name_H-M   'P 1'
#
loop_
_entity.id
_entity.type
_entity.pdbx_description
1 polymer ?
#
loop_
_entity_poly.entity_id
_entity_poly.type
_entity_poly.pdbx_seq_one_letter_code
_entity_poly.pdbx_strand_id
1 'polypeptide(L)'
;MDLDKIAQAFAAGFTVGRAMAMDAARDSEEDGHWVTVGAEAGPDGEKHGGRPVFIKGAGDKPAKTESKSAKTESKPTSKKGSRKADFNLPIRDFMQKTKFRPGTFAAEWMQKAPDGADTLDLLTENMSEDCQYLLKHTMEVVQFKPITGRLKPNESEAFYSHDRCVNFPLAFFRNGAPRSRYQTSYEIIMHELGHAVDHIAGVKAGGGWITVNATLKNAITHDTNQLIDEQREAVRKKLDTSEREKDRLIAKYMLRNPDAKRPTPRGLVDFGVAEAIREWSQRSDEGWYGAMSGASDMISAVTLNKIKDGGIHKTSYWKSGEYNMNTEFMAHYFETCTSQDTKKTFAKIFPTATKVLEILIEDTAKGLRQKEKRK
;
A
#
# COMPACT_ATOMS: atom_id res chain seq x y z
N MET A 1 -13.54 26.92 -11.11
CA MET A 1 -14.13 26.22 -9.94
C MET A 1 -13.29 26.61 -8.74
N ASP A 2 -13.93 27.14 -7.69
CA ASP A 2 -13.23 27.75 -6.54
C ASP A 2 -12.70 26.64 -5.60
N LEU A 3 -11.41 26.39 -5.60
CA LEU A 3 -10.75 25.33 -4.84
C LEU A 3 -10.94 25.50 -3.31
N ASP A 4 -11.10 26.74 -2.83
CA ASP A 4 -11.33 27.01 -1.41
C ASP A 4 -12.72 26.58 -0.95
N LYS A 5 -13.74 26.68 -1.82
CA LYS A 5 -15.08 26.15 -1.53
C LYS A 5 -15.12 24.62 -1.52
N ILE A 6 -14.30 23.99 -2.36
CA ILE A 6 -14.14 22.52 -2.34
C ILE A 6 -13.47 22.13 -1.02
N ALA A 7 -12.38 22.78 -0.62
CA ALA A 7 -11.69 22.51 0.64
C ALA A 7 -12.60 22.71 1.87
N GLN A 8 -13.46 23.72 1.88
CA GLN A 8 -14.42 23.95 2.98
C GLN A 8 -15.53 22.89 3.02
N ALA A 9 -16.07 22.47 1.87
CA ALA A 9 -17.03 21.38 1.80
C ALA A 9 -16.43 20.02 2.26
N PHE A 10 -15.14 19.82 1.95
CA PHE A 10 -14.37 18.66 2.40
C PHE A 10 -14.15 18.66 3.92
N ALA A 11 -13.82 19.81 4.53
CA ALA A 11 -13.63 19.92 5.99
C ALA A 11 -14.93 19.65 6.77
N ALA A 12 -16.10 20.04 6.26
CA ALA A 12 -17.38 19.78 6.86
C ALA A 12 -17.78 18.27 6.79
N GLY A 13 -17.52 17.61 5.65
CA GLY A 13 -17.75 16.17 5.48
C GLY A 13 -16.83 15.31 6.36
N PHE A 14 -15.58 15.77 6.57
CA PHE A 14 -14.59 15.08 7.39
C PHE A 14 -15.00 14.98 8.88
N THR A 15 -15.61 16.02 9.41
CA THR A 15 -16.06 16.05 10.83
C THR A 15 -17.17 15.03 11.09
N VAL A 16 -18.09 14.84 10.13
CA VAL A 16 -19.20 13.87 10.24
C VAL A 16 -18.70 12.42 10.06
N GLY A 17 -17.82 12.16 9.10
CA GLY A 17 -17.25 10.84 8.87
C GLY A 17 -16.40 10.35 10.04
N ARG A 18 -15.65 11.25 10.70
CA ARG A 18 -14.84 10.94 11.88
C ARG A 18 -15.69 10.63 13.12
N ALA A 19 -16.84 11.30 13.30
CA ALA A 19 -17.76 11.01 14.39
C ALA A 19 -18.36 9.61 14.26
N MET A 20 -18.79 9.22 13.04
CA MET A 20 -19.33 7.88 12.78
C MET A 20 -18.29 6.75 12.90
N ALA A 21 -17.05 6.99 12.50
CA ALA A 21 -15.96 6.01 12.66
C ALA A 21 -15.52 5.85 14.11
N MET A 22 -15.59 6.91 14.93
CA MET A 22 -15.27 6.84 16.36
C MET A 22 -16.35 6.13 17.19
N ASP A 23 -17.62 6.22 16.80
CA ASP A 23 -18.68 5.46 17.45
C ASP A 23 -18.59 3.96 17.12
N ALA A 24 -18.28 3.59 15.89
CA ALA A 24 -18.05 2.20 15.50
C ALA A 24 -16.81 1.57 16.18
N ALA A 25 -15.78 2.37 16.53
CA ALA A 25 -14.59 1.90 17.21
C ALA A 25 -14.76 1.74 18.73
N ARG A 26 -15.71 2.44 19.35
CA ARG A 26 -15.99 2.32 20.79
C ARG A 26 -16.64 0.99 21.17
N ASP A 27 -17.37 0.36 20.25
CA ASP A 27 -18.01 -0.93 20.49
C ASP A 27 -17.08 -2.15 20.29
N SER A 28 -15.79 -1.96 19.97
CA SER A 28 -14.86 -3.03 19.60
C SER A 28 -13.81 -3.40 20.65
N GLU A 29 -13.93 -2.94 21.91
CA GLU A 29 -13.00 -3.31 23.02
C GLU A 29 -13.35 -4.65 23.69
N GLU A 30 -14.24 -5.46 23.12
CA GLU A 30 -14.49 -6.81 23.64
C GLU A 30 -13.69 -7.85 22.86
N ASP A 31 -13.02 -8.75 23.59
CA ASP A 31 -12.20 -9.86 23.08
C ASP A 31 -12.95 -10.67 22.00
N GLY A 32 -12.54 -10.52 20.77
CA GLY A 32 -13.06 -11.27 19.63
C GLY A 32 -11.97 -11.50 18.57
N HIS A 33 -12.16 -12.49 17.73
CA HIS A 33 -11.25 -12.77 16.62
C HIS A 33 -12.03 -12.96 15.33
N TRP A 34 -11.39 -12.60 14.22
CA TRP A 34 -11.96 -12.79 12.90
C TRP A 34 -11.70 -14.20 12.39
N VAL A 35 -12.75 -14.88 11.97
CA VAL A 35 -12.66 -16.18 11.30
C VAL A 35 -13.30 -16.11 9.91
N THR A 36 -12.75 -16.85 8.97
CA THR A 36 -13.35 -17.00 7.64
C THR A 36 -14.35 -18.14 7.69
N VAL A 37 -15.64 -17.82 7.56
CA VAL A 37 -16.72 -18.81 7.57
C VAL A 37 -17.28 -18.96 6.15
N GLY A 38 -17.55 -20.23 5.75
CA GLY A 38 -18.25 -20.52 4.49
C GLY A 38 -17.36 -20.68 3.27
N ALA A 39 -16.11 -21.10 3.44
CA ALA A 39 -15.31 -21.58 2.32
C ALA A 39 -15.69 -23.05 2.02
N GLU A 40 -16.53 -23.27 1.01
CA GLU A 40 -16.77 -24.61 0.47
C GLU A 40 -15.73 -24.95 -0.60
N ALA A 41 -15.23 -26.20 -0.59
CA ALA A 41 -14.36 -26.69 -1.64
C ALA A 41 -15.18 -26.92 -2.90
N GLY A 42 -14.86 -26.21 -3.98
CA GLY A 42 -15.42 -26.47 -5.30
C GLY A 42 -14.94 -27.83 -5.85
N PRO A 43 -15.57 -28.33 -6.92
CA PRO A 43 -15.23 -29.62 -7.54
C PRO A 43 -13.80 -29.68 -8.10
N ASP A 44 -13.10 -28.55 -8.16
CA ASP A 44 -11.71 -28.35 -8.56
C ASP A 44 -10.70 -28.35 -7.39
N GLY A 45 -11.19 -28.48 -6.14
CA GLY A 45 -10.37 -28.47 -4.93
C GLY A 45 -9.94 -27.09 -4.46
N GLU A 46 -10.37 -26.00 -5.11
CA GLU A 46 -10.11 -24.64 -4.65
C GLU A 46 -11.21 -24.17 -3.68
N LYS A 47 -10.78 -23.51 -2.58
CA LYS A 47 -11.71 -22.92 -1.62
C LYS A 47 -12.16 -21.54 -2.11
N HIS A 48 -13.42 -21.39 -2.45
CA HIS A 48 -14.01 -20.15 -2.90
C HIS A 48 -14.90 -19.51 -1.82
N GLY A 49 -14.72 -18.19 -1.60
CA GLY A 49 -15.76 -17.32 -1.07
C GLY A 49 -16.05 -17.39 0.41
N GLY A 50 -15.06 -17.44 1.29
CA GLY A 50 -15.31 -17.25 2.73
C GLY A 50 -15.55 -15.78 3.08
N ARG A 51 -16.61 -15.47 3.89
CA ARG A 51 -16.81 -14.17 4.50
C ARG A 51 -16.01 -14.07 5.80
N PRO A 52 -15.24 -13.01 6.05
CA PRO A 52 -14.72 -12.75 7.39
C PRO A 52 -15.88 -12.47 8.33
N VAL A 53 -15.97 -13.22 9.42
CA VAL A 53 -16.96 -13.04 10.48
C VAL A 53 -16.22 -12.80 11.79
N PHE A 54 -16.59 -11.75 12.50
CA PHE A 54 -16.07 -11.48 13.82
C PHE A 54 -16.81 -12.34 14.85
N ILE A 55 -16.10 -13.19 15.57
CA ILE A 55 -16.68 -14.01 16.65
C ILE A 55 -16.32 -13.36 17.98
N LYS A 56 -17.33 -12.89 18.71
CA LYS A 56 -17.22 -12.47 20.10
C LYS A 56 -16.91 -13.68 20.96
N GLY A 57 -15.79 -13.70 21.66
CA GLY A 57 -15.40 -14.79 22.55
C GLY A 57 -16.36 -14.91 23.71
N ALA A 58 -17.06 -16.05 23.83
CA ALA A 58 -17.68 -16.44 25.08
C ALA A 58 -16.55 -16.87 26.02
N GLY A 59 -16.40 -16.18 27.13
CA GLY A 59 -15.32 -16.42 28.09
C GLY A 59 -15.34 -17.83 28.66
N ASP A 60 -14.44 -18.66 28.23
CA ASP A 60 -14.13 -19.91 28.89
C ASP A 60 -12.99 -19.71 29.89
N LYS A 61 -13.29 -20.01 31.16
CA LYS A 61 -12.29 -20.00 32.24
C LYS A 61 -11.25 -21.08 31.99
N PRO A 62 -9.95 -20.78 32.03
CA PRO A 62 -8.95 -21.81 31.94
C PRO A 62 -8.88 -22.67 33.20
N ALA A 63 -8.90 -23.98 33.01
CA ALA A 63 -8.65 -24.97 34.05
C ALA A 63 -7.22 -24.82 34.62
N LYS A 64 -7.10 -24.76 35.94
CA LYS A 64 -5.84 -24.78 36.67
C LYS A 64 -5.11 -26.10 36.42
N THR A 65 -3.96 -26.04 35.80
CA THR A 65 -2.97 -27.12 35.84
C THR A 65 -1.81 -26.65 36.69
N GLU A 66 -1.68 -27.22 37.90
CA GLU A 66 -0.51 -27.00 38.75
C GLU A 66 0.70 -27.75 38.17
N SER A 67 1.70 -27.05 37.75
CA SER A 67 3.04 -27.63 37.54
C SER A 67 4.01 -26.96 38.51
N LYS A 68 4.52 -27.74 39.47
CA LYS A 68 5.64 -27.39 40.32
C LYS A 68 6.90 -27.27 39.48
N SER A 69 7.50 -26.09 39.41
CA SER A 69 8.86 -25.96 38.92
C SER A 69 9.73 -25.12 39.88
N ALA A 70 10.95 -25.58 40.03
CA ALA A 70 11.95 -25.24 41.01
C ALA A 70 12.35 -23.75 40.99
N LYS A 71 12.55 -23.19 42.19
CA LYS A 71 13.20 -21.92 42.43
C LYS A 71 14.67 -21.98 42.00
N THR A 72 15.02 -21.18 41.02
CA THR A 72 16.40 -20.74 40.79
C THR A 72 16.45 -19.25 41.07
N GLU A 73 17.12 -18.88 42.17
CA GLU A 73 17.39 -17.50 42.52
C GLU A 73 18.38 -16.90 41.51
N SER A 74 17.89 -16.02 40.64
CA SER A 74 18.74 -15.15 39.81
C SER A 74 18.77 -13.75 40.42
N LYS A 75 20.01 -13.27 40.75
CA LYS A 75 20.32 -11.93 41.22
C LYS A 75 19.66 -10.84 40.35
N PRO A 76 19.24 -9.70 40.95
CA PRO A 76 18.66 -8.60 40.22
C PRO A 76 19.72 -7.93 39.34
N THR A 77 19.70 -8.20 38.05
CA THR A 77 20.43 -7.40 37.06
C THR A 77 19.74 -6.04 36.92
N SER A 78 20.52 -4.99 37.10
CA SER A 78 20.15 -3.59 36.97
C SER A 78 19.29 -3.36 35.74
N LYS A 79 18.08 -2.83 35.92
CA LYS A 79 17.22 -2.32 34.84
C LYS A 79 17.95 -1.17 34.12
N LYS A 80 18.72 -1.48 33.08
CA LYS A 80 19.09 -0.47 32.08
C LYS A 80 17.81 -0.04 31.40
N GLY A 81 17.30 1.15 31.76
CA GLY A 81 16.12 1.74 31.15
C GLY A 81 16.27 1.73 29.62
N SER A 82 15.34 1.09 28.93
CA SER A 82 15.27 1.19 27.47
C SER A 82 15.02 2.67 27.16
N ARG A 83 15.93 3.32 26.44
CA ARG A 83 15.67 4.65 25.92
C ARG A 83 14.41 4.58 25.07
N LYS A 84 13.40 5.38 25.43
CA LYS A 84 12.15 5.52 24.66
C LYS A 84 12.52 6.08 23.29
N ALA A 85 11.94 5.54 22.23
CA ALA A 85 12.16 6.03 20.86
C ALA A 85 11.71 7.51 20.77
N ASP A 86 12.52 8.33 20.14
CA ASP A 86 12.19 9.74 19.85
C ASP A 86 11.80 9.90 18.38
N PHE A 87 10.52 9.96 18.11
CA PHE A 87 9.97 10.03 16.76
C PHE A 87 10.13 11.41 16.10
N ASN A 88 10.57 12.43 16.86
CA ASN A 88 10.82 13.77 16.29
C ASN A 88 12.22 13.90 15.68
N LEU A 89 13.10 12.93 15.89
CA LEU A 89 14.42 12.92 15.25
C LEU A 89 14.29 12.75 13.72
N PRO A 90 15.24 13.29 12.93
CA PRO A 90 15.42 12.88 11.54
C PRO A 90 15.52 11.36 11.44
N ILE A 91 15.12 10.77 10.31
CA ILE A 91 14.99 9.31 10.21
C ILE A 91 16.33 8.60 10.41
N ARG A 92 17.42 9.17 9.89
CA ARG A 92 18.79 8.68 10.11
C ARG A 92 19.12 8.57 11.60
N ASP A 93 18.92 9.67 12.32
CA ASP A 93 19.17 9.74 13.77
C ASP A 93 18.26 8.80 14.56
N PHE A 94 16.99 8.72 14.17
CA PHE A 94 16.05 7.78 14.75
C PHE A 94 16.52 6.34 14.59
N MET A 95 16.96 5.95 13.39
CA MET A 95 17.46 4.61 13.12
C MET A 95 18.73 4.28 13.92
N GLN A 96 19.65 5.22 14.05
CA GLN A 96 20.91 5.02 14.75
C GLN A 96 20.75 5.03 16.28
N LYS A 97 19.84 5.87 16.83
CA LYS A 97 19.69 6.07 18.29
C LYS A 97 18.64 5.17 18.93
N THR A 98 17.73 4.61 18.14
CA THR A 98 16.65 3.74 18.63
C THR A 98 17.14 2.30 18.76
N LYS A 99 16.83 1.67 19.87
CA LYS A 99 17.10 0.25 20.09
C LYS A 99 15.87 -0.55 19.68
N PHE A 100 15.88 -1.06 18.46
CA PHE A 100 14.80 -1.86 17.94
C PHE A 100 14.75 -3.27 18.55
N ARG A 101 13.55 -3.83 18.62
CA ARG A 101 13.35 -5.22 19.05
C ARG A 101 13.83 -6.17 17.94
N PRO A 102 14.49 -7.29 18.30
CA PRO A 102 14.81 -8.31 17.31
C PRO A 102 13.59 -8.80 16.54
N GLY A 103 13.74 -9.05 15.26
CA GLY A 103 12.65 -9.50 14.38
C GLY A 103 11.76 -8.38 13.83
N THR A 104 11.92 -7.11 14.29
CA THR A 104 11.28 -5.99 13.60
C THR A 104 11.97 -5.68 12.29
N PHE A 105 11.23 -5.11 11.34
CA PHE A 105 11.80 -4.67 10.07
C PHE A 105 13.00 -3.72 10.30
N ALA A 106 12.87 -2.76 11.22
CA ALA A 106 13.94 -1.80 11.48
C ALA A 106 15.22 -2.47 12.02
N ALA A 107 15.10 -3.47 12.91
CA ALA A 107 16.27 -4.22 13.39
C ALA A 107 16.97 -4.99 12.27
N GLU A 108 16.19 -5.65 11.40
CA GLU A 108 16.69 -6.41 10.25
C GLU A 108 17.31 -5.48 9.19
N TRP A 109 16.68 -4.31 8.96
CA TRP A 109 17.19 -3.29 8.06
C TRP A 109 18.57 -2.80 8.49
N MET A 110 18.71 -2.39 9.75
CA MET A 110 19.99 -1.91 10.31
C MET A 110 21.10 -2.97 10.26
N GLN A 111 20.74 -4.25 10.29
CA GLN A 111 21.71 -5.34 10.27
C GLN A 111 22.11 -5.77 8.84
N LYS A 112 21.19 -5.68 7.87
CA LYS A 112 21.31 -6.35 6.57
C LYS A 112 21.39 -5.39 5.38
N ALA A 113 20.82 -4.18 5.50
CA ALA A 113 20.94 -3.19 4.45
C ALA A 113 22.31 -2.51 4.51
N PRO A 114 22.98 -2.28 3.39
CA PRO A 114 24.21 -1.50 3.34
C PRO A 114 23.95 -0.11 3.91
N ASP A 115 24.79 0.36 4.83
CA ASP A 115 24.63 1.68 5.47
C ASP A 115 23.18 2.00 5.85
N GLY A 116 22.52 1.02 6.50
CA GLY A 116 21.05 0.96 6.64
C GLY A 116 20.36 2.27 7.00
N ALA A 117 20.92 3.07 7.95
CA ALA A 117 20.33 4.35 8.32
C ALA A 117 20.43 5.38 7.19
N ASP A 118 21.57 5.45 6.50
CA ASP A 118 21.82 6.40 5.42
C ASP A 118 21.01 6.04 4.17
N THR A 119 20.92 4.75 3.86
CA THR A 119 20.07 4.26 2.76
C THR A 119 18.60 4.61 3.01
N LEU A 120 18.10 4.44 4.23
CA LEU A 120 16.71 4.78 4.54
C LEU A 120 16.48 6.30 4.50
N ASP A 121 17.45 7.09 4.98
CA ASP A 121 17.39 8.56 4.90
C ASP A 121 17.23 9.02 3.44
N LEU A 122 18.05 8.47 2.54
CA LEU A 122 17.95 8.74 1.10
C LEU A 122 16.60 8.31 0.51
N LEU A 123 16.11 7.11 0.83
CA LEU A 123 14.83 6.60 0.31
C LEU A 123 13.63 7.43 0.79
N THR A 124 13.77 8.16 1.87
CA THR A 124 12.69 8.92 2.49
C THR A 124 12.85 10.43 2.41
N GLU A 125 13.91 10.92 1.77
CA GLU A 125 14.21 12.36 1.66
C GLU A 125 13.08 13.17 0.98
N ASN A 126 12.33 12.54 0.09
CA ASN A 126 11.21 13.15 -0.62
C ASN A 126 9.86 13.01 0.12
N MET A 127 9.85 12.37 1.27
CA MET A 127 8.65 12.28 2.12
C MET A 127 8.47 13.56 2.93
N SER A 128 7.21 13.93 3.18
CA SER A 128 6.91 14.97 4.18
C SER A 128 7.33 14.53 5.58
N GLU A 129 7.56 15.49 6.48
CA GLU A 129 7.89 15.20 7.89
C GLU A 129 6.82 14.32 8.56
N ASP A 130 5.54 14.54 8.24
CA ASP A 130 4.43 13.75 8.76
C ASP A 130 4.47 12.31 8.25
N CYS A 131 4.77 12.12 6.96
CA CYS A 131 4.94 10.81 6.37
C CYS A 131 6.11 10.04 7.02
N GLN A 132 7.27 10.69 7.19
CA GLN A 132 8.41 10.12 7.89
C GLN A 132 8.10 9.82 9.37
N TYR A 133 7.31 10.67 10.03
CA TYR A 133 6.88 10.46 11.41
C TYR A 133 6.02 9.19 11.54
N LEU A 134 5.04 8.99 10.64
CA LEU A 134 4.21 7.77 10.61
C LEU A 134 5.05 6.53 10.28
N LEU A 135 5.98 6.64 9.35
CA LEU A 135 6.90 5.55 9.00
C LEU A 135 7.73 5.12 10.21
N LYS A 136 8.32 6.05 10.97
CA LYS A 136 9.08 5.75 12.21
C LYS A 136 8.24 5.00 13.24
N HIS A 137 6.99 5.43 13.43
CA HIS A 137 6.05 4.73 14.31
C HIS A 137 5.73 3.31 13.86
N THR A 138 5.69 3.09 12.57
CA THR A 138 5.45 1.77 11.96
C THR A 138 6.68 0.89 12.10
N MET A 139 7.87 1.41 11.77
CA MET A 139 9.13 0.67 11.82
C MET A 139 9.49 0.16 13.23
N GLU A 140 9.05 0.84 14.30
CA GLU A 140 9.25 0.40 15.67
C GLU A 140 8.58 -0.96 15.96
N VAL A 141 7.48 -1.28 15.27
CA VAL A 141 6.61 -2.41 15.61
C VAL A 141 6.36 -3.41 14.50
N VAL A 142 6.51 -3.01 13.23
CA VAL A 142 6.29 -3.91 12.10
C VAL A 142 7.34 -5.03 12.12
N GLN A 143 6.86 -6.27 12.02
CA GLN A 143 7.73 -7.45 12.00
C GLN A 143 8.23 -7.70 10.57
N PHE A 144 9.38 -8.35 10.46
CA PHE A 144 9.89 -8.84 9.19
C PHE A 144 9.85 -10.37 9.18
N LYS A 145 9.31 -10.93 8.10
CA LYS A 145 9.35 -12.38 7.84
C LYS A 145 10.02 -12.64 6.50
N PRO A 146 11.17 -13.33 6.48
CA PRO A 146 11.81 -13.67 5.21
C PRO A 146 10.97 -14.69 4.45
N ILE A 147 10.74 -14.43 3.17
CA ILE A 147 10.23 -15.44 2.24
C ILE A 147 11.40 -16.39 1.94
N THR A 148 11.25 -17.64 2.34
CA THR A 148 12.26 -18.69 2.13
C THR A 148 11.72 -19.72 1.13
N GLY A 149 12.59 -20.15 0.21
CA GLY A 149 12.25 -21.13 -0.81
C GLY A 149 11.95 -20.50 -2.18
N ARG A 150 11.59 -21.35 -3.12
CA ARG A 150 11.22 -20.93 -4.49
C ARG A 150 9.76 -20.53 -4.49
N LEU A 151 9.49 -19.27 -4.84
CA LEU A 151 8.12 -18.78 -5.01
C LEU A 151 7.44 -19.55 -6.14
N LYS A 152 6.17 -19.88 -5.95
CA LYS A 152 5.33 -20.39 -7.03
C LYS A 152 5.04 -19.28 -8.04
N PRO A 153 4.74 -19.61 -9.30
CA PRO A 153 4.50 -18.61 -10.36
C PRO A 153 3.42 -17.58 -10.05
N ASN A 154 2.53 -17.85 -9.11
CA ASN A 154 1.40 -17.00 -8.73
C ASN A 154 1.57 -16.35 -7.34
N GLU A 155 2.71 -16.54 -6.68
CA GLU A 155 2.97 -15.94 -5.37
C GLU A 155 3.68 -14.62 -5.53
N SER A 156 3.27 -13.64 -4.73
CA SER A 156 3.91 -12.33 -4.67
C SER A 156 5.33 -12.45 -4.11
N GLU A 157 6.28 -11.72 -4.71
CA GLU A 157 7.66 -11.68 -4.23
C GLU A 157 7.80 -10.89 -2.93
N ALA A 158 6.82 -10.02 -2.63
CA ALA A 158 6.72 -9.28 -1.40
C ALA A 158 5.24 -9.05 -1.08
N PHE A 159 4.89 -8.94 0.18
CA PHE A 159 3.55 -8.55 0.63
C PHE A 159 3.56 -8.13 2.09
N TYR A 160 2.66 -7.22 2.42
CA TYR A 160 2.30 -6.91 3.79
C TYR A 160 1.14 -7.80 4.25
N SER A 161 1.22 -8.33 5.48
CA SER A 161 0.18 -9.16 6.08
C SER A 161 -0.46 -8.50 7.30
N HIS A 162 -1.75 -8.75 7.53
CA HIS A 162 -2.54 -8.14 8.61
C HIS A 162 -2.02 -8.44 10.02
N ASP A 163 -1.16 -9.44 10.18
CA ASP A 163 -0.43 -9.72 11.42
C ASP A 163 0.75 -8.76 11.67
N ARG A 164 0.78 -7.63 10.95
CA ARG A 164 1.81 -6.59 11.00
C ARG A 164 3.19 -7.05 10.58
N CYS A 165 3.23 -7.90 9.57
CA CYS A 165 4.48 -8.39 9.00
C CYS A 165 4.67 -7.89 7.58
N VAL A 166 5.87 -7.43 7.26
CA VAL A 166 6.35 -7.28 5.89
C VAL A 166 7.11 -8.56 5.52
N ASN A 167 6.81 -9.10 4.35
CA ASN A 167 7.30 -10.39 3.89
C ASN A 167 8.01 -10.19 2.55
N PHE A 168 9.30 -10.48 2.47
CA PHE A 168 10.07 -10.47 1.22
C PHE A 168 11.37 -11.27 1.34
N PRO A 169 12.03 -11.65 0.22
CA PRO A 169 13.31 -12.33 0.25
C PRO A 169 14.42 -11.51 0.91
N LEU A 170 15.30 -12.16 1.68
CA LEU A 170 16.46 -11.48 2.30
C LEU A 170 17.35 -10.75 1.30
N ALA A 171 17.36 -11.20 0.04
CA ALA A 171 18.13 -10.55 -1.03
C ALA A 171 17.67 -9.11 -1.31
N PHE A 172 16.45 -8.72 -0.90
CA PHE A 172 15.92 -7.36 -1.08
C PHE A 172 16.69 -6.31 -0.28
N PHE A 173 17.29 -6.69 0.83
CA PHE A 173 18.16 -5.80 1.60
C PHE A 173 19.49 -5.47 0.90
N ARG A 174 19.86 -6.22 -0.14
CA ARG A 174 21.13 -6.04 -0.83
C ARG A 174 20.97 -5.03 -1.97
N ASN A 175 21.52 -3.82 -1.75
CA ASN A 175 21.93 -2.85 -2.79
C ASN A 175 20.89 -2.48 -3.85
N GLY A 176 19.61 -2.34 -3.51
CA GLY A 176 18.67 -1.89 -4.54
C GLY A 176 18.76 -2.69 -5.84
N ALA A 177 19.16 -3.96 -5.74
CA ALA A 177 19.38 -4.81 -6.90
C ALA A 177 18.16 -4.73 -7.82
N PRO A 178 18.32 -4.39 -9.09
CA PRO A 178 17.21 -4.29 -10.01
C PRO A 178 16.52 -5.65 -10.09
N ARG A 179 15.26 -5.68 -9.69
CA ARG A 179 14.40 -6.87 -9.78
C ARG A 179 13.88 -7.02 -11.19
N SER A 180 13.64 -5.89 -11.80
CA SER A 180 13.34 -5.77 -13.20
C SER A 180 14.19 -4.67 -13.80
N ARG A 181 14.10 -4.49 -15.09
CA ARG A 181 14.70 -3.37 -15.81
C ARG A 181 14.27 -1.99 -15.27
N TYR A 182 13.18 -1.93 -14.50
CA TYR A 182 12.45 -0.71 -14.18
C TYR A 182 12.16 -0.50 -12.69
N GLN A 183 12.37 -1.50 -11.83
CA GLN A 183 12.02 -1.42 -10.41
C GLN A 183 13.11 -2.04 -9.54
N THR A 184 13.46 -1.36 -8.48
CA THR A 184 14.41 -1.82 -7.48
C THR A 184 13.69 -2.58 -6.36
N SER A 185 14.44 -3.39 -5.61
CA SER A 185 13.91 -4.03 -4.41
C SER A 185 13.54 -3.03 -3.32
N TYR A 186 14.16 -1.85 -3.30
CA TYR A 186 13.83 -0.80 -2.33
C TYR A 186 12.47 -0.14 -2.61
N GLU A 187 12.12 0.05 -3.88
CA GLU A 187 10.77 0.54 -4.26
C GLU A 187 9.70 -0.43 -3.80
N ILE A 188 9.91 -1.75 -3.98
CA ILE A 188 8.99 -2.79 -3.50
C ILE A 188 8.90 -2.77 -1.97
N ILE A 189 10.02 -2.66 -1.26
CA ILE A 189 10.03 -2.56 0.20
C ILE A 189 9.22 -1.34 0.66
N MET A 190 9.40 -0.19 0.01
CA MET A 190 8.67 1.03 0.35
C MET A 190 7.19 0.90 0.05
N HIS A 191 6.79 0.19 -1.02
CA HIS A 191 5.41 -0.17 -1.30
C HIS A 191 4.78 -0.95 -0.13
N GLU A 192 5.42 -2.03 0.31
CA GLU A 192 4.92 -2.86 1.42
C GLU A 192 4.92 -2.12 2.77
N LEU A 193 5.89 -1.21 2.98
CA LEU A 193 5.88 -0.31 4.13
C LEU A 193 4.74 0.71 4.05
N GLY A 194 4.32 1.13 2.87
CA GLY A 194 3.14 1.95 2.65
C GLY A 194 1.88 1.28 3.20
N HIS A 195 1.65 0.00 2.89
CA HIS A 195 0.57 -0.79 3.49
C HIS A 195 0.70 -0.90 5.02
N ALA A 196 1.92 -1.10 5.51
CA ALA A 196 2.16 -1.19 6.94
C ALA A 196 1.87 0.14 7.67
N VAL A 197 2.24 1.28 7.08
CA VAL A 197 1.94 2.61 7.62
C VAL A 197 0.43 2.85 7.64
N ASP A 198 -0.25 2.54 6.54
CA ASP A 198 -1.72 2.66 6.44
C ASP A 198 -2.41 1.96 7.62
N HIS A 199 -2.07 0.71 7.86
CA HIS A 199 -2.66 -0.10 8.91
C HIS A 199 -2.17 0.32 10.32
N ILE A 200 -0.86 0.25 10.56
CA ILE A 200 -0.30 0.36 11.92
C ILE A 200 -0.44 1.76 12.48
N ALA A 201 -0.09 2.79 11.69
CA ALA A 201 -0.19 4.17 12.14
C ALA A 201 -1.66 4.60 12.27
N GLY A 202 -2.52 4.19 11.36
CA GLY A 202 -3.96 4.45 11.42
C GLY A 202 -4.60 3.88 12.67
N VAL A 203 -4.38 2.59 12.97
CA VAL A 203 -4.87 1.93 14.20
C VAL A 203 -4.31 2.61 15.45
N LYS A 204 -3.00 2.93 15.47
CA LYS A 204 -2.35 3.62 16.60
C LYS A 204 -2.92 5.02 16.82
N ALA A 205 -3.32 5.71 15.76
CA ALA A 205 -4.03 6.99 15.83
C ALA A 205 -5.47 6.84 16.33
N GLY A 206 -6.04 5.65 16.34
CA GLY A 206 -7.39 5.33 16.85
C GLY A 206 -8.48 5.41 15.79
N GLY A 207 -8.12 5.36 14.49
CA GLY A 207 -9.05 5.50 13.37
C GLY A 207 -9.18 4.27 12.44
N GLY A 208 -8.46 3.17 12.70
CA GLY A 208 -8.37 2.08 11.73
C GLY A 208 -7.32 2.38 10.66
N TRP A 209 -7.49 1.88 9.44
CA TRP A 209 -6.60 2.20 8.32
C TRP A 209 -6.77 3.66 7.90
N ILE A 210 -5.65 4.33 7.58
CA ILE A 210 -5.66 5.75 7.15
C ILE A 210 -6.53 5.92 5.90
N THR A 211 -6.43 4.99 4.98
CA THR A 211 -7.06 5.04 3.66
C THR A 211 -8.50 4.56 3.63
N VAL A 212 -9.07 4.06 4.73
CA VAL A 212 -10.51 3.76 4.81
C VAL A 212 -11.30 5.07 4.82
N ASN A 213 -11.37 5.71 3.64
CA ASN A 213 -11.90 7.05 3.45
C ASN A 213 -12.60 7.19 2.08
N ALA A 214 -13.90 7.52 2.11
CA ALA A 214 -14.68 7.66 0.89
C ALA A 214 -14.24 8.85 0.02
N THR A 215 -13.73 9.92 0.63
CA THR A 215 -13.22 11.09 -0.10
C THR A 215 -12.00 10.72 -0.92
N LEU A 216 -11.07 9.95 -0.35
CA LEU A 216 -9.90 9.44 -1.07
C LEU A 216 -10.33 8.54 -2.22
N LYS A 217 -11.26 7.60 -1.98
CA LYS A 217 -11.81 6.73 -3.04
C LYS A 217 -12.37 7.52 -4.21
N ASN A 218 -13.16 8.54 -3.91
CA ASN A 218 -13.76 9.40 -4.93
C ASN A 218 -12.69 10.21 -5.69
N ALA A 219 -11.68 10.72 -5.01
CA ALA A 219 -10.58 11.46 -5.62
C ALA A 219 -9.74 10.57 -6.55
N ILE A 220 -9.39 9.35 -6.12
CA ILE A 220 -8.69 8.37 -6.97
C ILE A 220 -9.53 8.04 -8.21
N THR A 221 -10.82 7.75 -8.02
CA THR A 221 -11.73 7.44 -9.12
C THR A 221 -11.83 8.60 -10.11
N HIS A 222 -11.93 9.84 -9.62
CA HIS A 222 -11.98 11.05 -10.45
C HIS A 222 -10.73 11.20 -11.30
N ASP A 223 -9.56 11.23 -10.67
CA ASP A 223 -8.28 11.43 -11.36
C ASP A 223 -7.99 10.29 -12.34
N THR A 224 -8.33 9.05 -11.96
CA THR A 224 -8.17 7.88 -12.85
C THR A 224 -9.08 7.97 -14.08
N ASN A 225 -10.34 8.37 -13.91
CA ASN A 225 -11.25 8.54 -15.06
C ASN A 225 -10.77 9.66 -15.98
N GLN A 226 -10.28 10.76 -15.43
CA GLN A 226 -9.69 11.84 -16.23
C GLN A 226 -8.50 11.32 -17.04
N LEU A 227 -7.58 10.58 -16.42
CA LEU A 227 -6.45 9.96 -17.12
C LEU A 227 -6.92 9.04 -18.26
N ILE A 228 -7.92 8.17 -18.00
CA ILE A 228 -8.47 7.26 -19.01
C ILE A 228 -9.06 8.05 -20.19
N ASP A 229 -9.81 9.09 -19.91
CA ASP A 229 -10.49 9.87 -20.96
C ASP A 229 -9.49 10.68 -21.80
N GLU A 230 -8.45 11.25 -21.20
CA GLU A 230 -7.34 11.90 -21.90
C GLU A 230 -6.60 10.90 -22.82
N GLN A 231 -6.34 9.70 -22.32
CA GLN A 231 -5.69 8.65 -23.12
C GLN A 231 -6.59 8.13 -24.24
N ARG A 232 -7.89 7.96 -23.99
CA ARG A 232 -8.86 7.59 -25.02
C ARG A 232 -8.90 8.60 -26.14
N GLU A 233 -8.89 9.88 -25.82
CA GLU A 233 -8.89 10.96 -26.82
C GLU A 233 -7.59 10.94 -27.64
N ALA A 234 -6.44 10.79 -26.99
CA ALA A 234 -5.16 10.66 -27.68
C ALA A 234 -5.10 9.45 -28.62
N VAL A 235 -5.64 8.29 -28.17
CA VAL A 235 -5.73 7.08 -29.01
C VAL A 235 -6.68 7.29 -30.19
N ARG A 236 -7.90 7.83 -29.98
CA ARG A 236 -8.85 8.14 -31.05
C ARG A 236 -8.20 9.01 -32.10
N LYS A 237 -7.60 10.12 -31.72
CA LYS A 237 -6.91 11.02 -32.66
C LYS A 237 -5.85 10.31 -33.49
N LYS A 238 -5.08 9.39 -32.92
CA LYS A 238 -4.09 8.58 -33.63
C LYS A 238 -4.77 7.62 -34.65
N LEU A 239 -5.86 6.97 -34.23
CA LEU A 239 -6.59 6.03 -35.07
C LEU A 239 -7.33 6.73 -36.23
N ASP A 240 -7.83 7.94 -36.03
CA ASP A 240 -8.53 8.73 -37.04
C ASP A 240 -7.57 9.34 -38.07
N THR A 241 -6.31 9.59 -37.66
CA THR A 241 -5.31 10.22 -38.53
C THR A 241 -4.38 9.22 -39.24
N SER A 242 -4.38 7.93 -38.83
CA SER A 242 -3.42 6.95 -39.37
C SER A 242 -4.00 5.53 -39.44
N GLU A 243 -4.39 5.10 -40.67
CA GLU A 243 -4.78 3.70 -40.90
C GLU A 243 -3.65 2.72 -40.52
N ARG A 244 -2.38 3.09 -40.74
CA ARG A 244 -1.24 2.27 -40.36
C ARG A 244 -1.22 2.01 -38.83
N GLU A 245 -1.49 3.01 -37.99
CA GLU A 245 -1.55 2.84 -36.54
C GLU A 245 -2.76 1.98 -36.15
N LYS A 246 -3.88 2.12 -36.85
CA LYS A 246 -5.06 1.29 -36.61
C LYS A 246 -4.77 -0.18 -36.93
N ASP A 247 -4.16 -0.46 -38.07
CA ASP A 247 -3.80 -1.83 -38.46
C ASP A 247 -2.75 -2.42 -37.48
N ARG A 248 -1.76 -1.63 -37.07
CA ARG A 248 -0.76 -2.02 -36.08
C ARG A 248 -1.41 -2.40 -34.75
N LEU A 249 -2.36 -1.60 -34.28
CA LEU A 249 -3.04 -1.84 -33.03
C LEU A 249 -3.96 -3.05 -33.07
N ILE A 250 -4.65 -3.26 -34.20
CA ILE A 250 -5.45 -4.47 -34.47
C ILE A 250 -4.56 -5.71 -34.47
N ALA A 251 -3.43 -5.66 -35.15
CA ALA A 251 -2.47 -6.78 -35.18
C ALA A 251 -1.95 -7.12 -33.77
N LYS A 252 -1.57 -6.11 -33.00
CA LYS A 252 -1.18 -6.30 -31.58
C LYS A 252 -2.31 -6.92 -30.73
N TYR A 253 -3.55 -6.44 -30.93
CA TYR A 253 -4.72 -6.99 -30.23
C TYR A 253 -4.91 -8.47 -30.53
N MET A 254 -4.91 -8.84 -31.81
CA MET A 254 -5.08 -10.23 -32.24
C MET A 254 -3.95 -11.14 -31.79
N LEU A 255 -2.70 -10.65 -31.78
CA LEU A 255 -1.54 -11.39 -31.26
C LEU A 255 -1.67 -11.72 -29.77
N ARG A 256 -2.22 -10.79 -28.98
CA ARG A 256 -2.39 -10.99 -27.52
C ARG A 256 -3.66 -11.74 -27.17
N ASN A 257 -4.61 -11.80 -28.07
CA ASN A 257 -5.90 -12.45 -27.88
C ASN A 257 -6.19 -13.36 -29.10
N PRO A 258 -5.43 -14.44 -29.26
CA PRO A 258 -5.48 -15.26 -30.49
C PRO A 258 -6.88 -15.84 -30.79
N ASP A 259 -7.64 -16.13 -29.71
CA ASP A 259 -9.00 -16.68 -29.84
C ASP A 259 -10.11 -15.62 -29.89
N ALA A 260 -9.74 -14.32 -29.82
CA ALA A 260 -10.72 -13.25 -29.80
C ALA A 260 -11.14 -12.85 -31.21
N LYS A 261 -12.38 -12.40 -31.36
CA LYS A 261 -12.84 -11.72 -32.58
C LYS A 261 -12.13 -10.37 -32.72
N ARG A 262 -12.10 -9.84 -33.97
CA ARG A 262 -11.60 -8.49 -34.22
C ARG A 262 -12.26 -7.49 -33.25
N PRO A 263 -11.50 -6.58 -32.63
CA PRO A 263 -12.04 -5.67 -31.62
C PRO A 263 -13.06 -4.71 -32.27
N THR A 264 -14.08 -4.35 -31.46
CA THR A 264 -14.97 -3.23 -31.83
C THR A 264 -14.17 -1.91 -31.80
N PRO A 265 -14.65 -0.84 -32.43
CA PRO A 265 -13.96 0.46 -32.38
C PRO A 265 -13.66 0.91 -30.97
N ARG A 266 -14.63 0.78 -30.03
CA ARG A 266 -14.44 1.09 -28.60
C ARG A 266 -13.41 0.16 -27.94
N GLY A 267 -13.50 -1.14 -28.22
CA GLY A 267 -12.54 -2.12 -27.68
C GLY A 267 -11.12 -1.87 -28.17
N LEU A 268 -10.96 -1.39 -29.40
CA LEU A 268 -9.66 -1.01 -29.95
C LEU A 268 -9.09 0.23 -29.24
N VAL A 269 -9.93 1.23 -28.94
CA VAL A 269 -9.52 2.41 -28.16
C VAL A 269 -9.09 2.00 -26.75
N ASP A 270 -9.90 1.21 -26.03
CA ASP A 270 -9.57 0.75 -24.69
C ASP A 270 -8.30 -0.12 -24.67
N PHE A 271 -8.09 -0.95 -25.68
CA PHE A 271 -6.83 -1.67 -25.87
C PHE A 271 -5.65 -0.73 -26.13
N GLY A 272 -5.86 0.31 -26.93
CA GLY A 272 -4.86 1.35 -27.17
C GLY A 272 -4.44 2.11 -25.92
N VAL A 273 -5.39 2.38 -25.01
CA VAL A 273 -5.08 2.96 -23.69
C VAL A 273 -4.19 2.00 -22.88
N ALA A 274 -4.56 0.72 -22.80
CA ALA A 274 -3.76 -0.29 -22.12
C ALA A 274 -2.34 -0.40 -22.70
N GLU A 275 -2.21 -0.33 -24.03
CA GLU A 275 -0.89 -0.33 -24.68
C GLU A 275 -0.07 0.93 -24.36
N ALA A 276 -0.71 2.11 -24.36
CA ALA A 276 -0.03 3.36 -24.02
C ALA A 276 0.51 3.33 -22.57
N ILE A 277 -0.29 2.90 -21.60
CA ILE A 277 0.13 2.75 -20.21
C ILE A 277 1.29 1.75 -20.11
N ARG A 278 1.21 0.61 -20.80
CA ARG A 278 2.29 -0.38 -20.83
C ARG A 278 3.57 0.16 -21.46
N GLU A 279 3.47 0.88 -22.55
CA GLU A 279 4.62 1.53 -23.19
C GLU A 279 5.25 2.59 -22.27
N TRP A 280 4.45 3.30 -21.50
CA TRP A 280 4.94 4.24 -20.50
C TRP A 280 5.63 3.52 -19.34
N SER A 281 5.06 2.45 -18.82
CA SER A 281 5.68 1.67 -17.74
C SER A 281 7.00 1.00 -18.17
N GLN A 282 7.27 0.89 -19.47
CA GLN A 282 8.49 0.32 -20.01
C GLN A 282 9.56 1.37 -20.37
N ARG A 283 9.27 2.66 -20.27
CA ARG A 283 10.27 3.69 -20.48
C ARG A 283 11.19 3.77 -19.27
N SER A 284 12.51 3.69 -19.53
CA SER A 284 13.56 3.62 -18.51
C SER A 284 14.02 5.00 -18.02
N ASP A 285 13.45 6.07 -18.51
CA ASP A 285 13.84 7.43 -18.22
C ASP A 285 13.06 8.00 -17.04
N GLU A 286 13.80 8.26 -15.96
CA GLU A 286 13.49 9.27 -14.94
C GLU A 286 12.18 9.08 -14.15
N GLY A 287 12.11 8.03 -13.34
CA GLY A 287 11.04 7.94 -12.33
C GLY A 287 9.64 7.57 -12.84
N TRP A 288 9.51 7.26 -14.13
CA TRP A 288 8.21 6.92 -14.72
C TRP A 288 7.64 5.59 -14.23
N TYR A 289 8.49 4.60 -13.93
CA TYR A 289 8.00 3.25 -13.66
C TYR A 289 7.09 3.18 -12.43
N GLY A 290 7.52 3.65 -11.27
CA GLY A 290 6.72 3.58 -10.04
C GLY A 290 5.41 4.36 -10.16
N ALA A 291 5.44 5.56 -10.78
CA ALA A 291 4.24 6.34 -11.04
C ALA A 291 3.28 5.63 -12.01
N MET A 292 3.80 4.95 -13.03
CA MET A 292 2.99 4.23 -14.02
C MET A 292 2.48 2.89 -13.50
N SER A 293 3.20 2.21 -12.60
CA SER A 293 2.71 1.04 -11.88
C SER A 293 1.46 1.40 -11.08
N GLY A 294 1.50 2.50 -10.32
CA GLY A 294 0.33 3.01 -9.62
C GLY A 294 -0.81 3.40 -10.55
N ALA A 295 -0.53 4.04 -11.69
CA ALA A 295 -1.55 4.37 -12.70
C ALA A 295 -2.20 3.12 -13.28
N SER A 296 -1.42 2.08 -13.58
CA SER A 296 -1.88 0.78 -14.06
C SER A 296 -2.86 0.13 -13.06
N ASP A 297 -2.49 0.09 -11.79
CA ASP A 297 -3.33 -0.49 -10.74
C ASP A 297 -4.61 0.32 -10.52
N MET A 298 -4.55 1.65 -10.52
CA MET A 298 -5.75 2.48 -10.37
C MET A 298 -6.70 2.33 -11.57
N ILE A 299 -6.19 2.26 -12.80
CA ILE A 299 -6.99 1.97 -13.99
C ILE A 299 -7.63 0.58 -13.89
N SER A 300 -6.87 -0.42 -13.47
CA SER A 300 -7.36 -1.79 -13.25
C SER A 300 -8.46 -1.83 -12.20
N ALA A 301 -8.30 -1.11 -11.09
CA ALA A 301 -9.28 -1.02 -10.01
C ALA A 301 -10.59 -0.34 -10.48
N VAL A 302 -10.50 0.86 -11.05
CA VAL A 302 -11.66 1.66 -11.47
C VAL A 302 -12.42 0.97 -12.61
N THR A 303 -11.72 0.32 -13.53
CA THR A 303 -12.36 -0.36 -14.67
C THR A 303 -12.70 -1.83 -14.40
N LEU A 304 -12.35 -2.35 -13.22
CA LEU A 304 -12.44 -3.78 -12.87
C LEU A 304 -11.76 -4.65 -13.95
N ASN A 305 -10.55 -4.27 -14.33
CA ASN A 305 -9.73 -4.91 -15.38
C ASN A 305 -10.37 -4.94 -16.78
N LYS A 306 -11.30 -4.03 -17.09
CA LYS A 306 -11.82 -3.89 -18.47
C LYS A 306 -10.77 -3.24 -19.38
N ILE A 307 -9.97 -2.33 -18.86
CA ILE A 307 -8.74 -1.84 -19.50
C ILE A 307 -7.59 -2.58 -18.82
N LYS A 308 -7.01 -3.53 -19.53
CA LYS A 308 -6.02 -4.46 -18.97
C LYS A 308 -4.67 -4.23 -19.64
N ASP A 309 -3.77 -3.60 -18.91
CA ASP A 309 -2.41 -3.30 -19.38
C ASP A 309 -1.33 -4.28 -18.88
N GLY A 310 -1.70 -5.22 -18.02
CA GLY A 310 -0.80 -6.18 -17.38
C GLY A 310 -0.77 -6.06 -15.86
N GLY A 311 -1.71 -5.28 -15.29
CA GLY A 311 -1.85 -5.08 -13.85
C GLY A 311 -1.80 -6.38 -13.05
N ILE A 312 -1.17 -6.31 -11.88
CA ILE A 312 -0.83 -7.46 -11.03
C ILE A 312 -2.09 -8.06 -10.41
N HIS A 313 -3.07 -7.20 -10.07
CA HIS A 313 -4.24 -7.61 -9.31
C HIS A 313 -5.38 -8.12 -10.19
N LYS A 314 -5.95 -9.26 -9.78
CA LYS A 314 -7.13 -9.85 -10.43
C LYS A 314 -8.39 -9.04 -10.11
N THR A 315 -9.42 -9.13 -10.96
CA THR A 315 -10.73 -8.50 -10.72
C THR A 315 -11.36 -8.91 -9.38
N SER A 316 -11.11 -10.15 -8.92
CA SER A 316 -11.57 -10.62 -7.61
C SER A 316 -10.97 -9.81 -6.46
N TYR A 317 -9.70 -9.39 -6.56
CA TYR A 317 -9.07 -8.54 -5.57
C TYR A 317 -9.79 -7.19 -5.43
N TRP A 318 -10.06 -6.51 -6.56
CA TRP A 318 -10.76 -5.22 -6.54
C TRP A 318 -12.19 -5.30 -6.01
N LYS A 319 -12.81 -6.48 -6.10
CA LYS A 319 -14.17 -6.75 -5.59
C LYS A 319 -14.20 -7.25 -4.15
N SER A 320 -13.10 -7.73 -3.60
CA SER A 320 -13.05 -8.36 -2.27
C SER A 320 -13.07 -7.35 -1.12
N GLY A 321 -12.65 -6.10 -1.36
CA GLY A 321 -12.62 -5.05 -0.35
C GLY A 321 -12.98 -3.69 -0.93
N GLU A 322 -13.82 -2.94 -0.21
CA GLU A 322 -14.30 -1.63 -0.66
C GLU A 322 -13.17 -0.62 -0.84
N TYR A 323 -12.11 -0.73 -0.05
CA TYR A 323 -11.00 0.22 0.00
C TYR A 323 -9.67 -0.34 -0.51
N ASN A 324 -9.67 -1.51 -1.18
CA ASN A 324 -8.44 -2.09 -1.72
C ASN A 324 -7.72 -1.13 -2.68
N MET A 325 -8.46 -0.39 -3.50
CA MET A 325 -7.90 0.65 -4.36
C MET A 325 -7.18 1.74 -3.57
N ASN A 326 -7.73 2.15 -2.43
CA ASN A 326 -7.14 3.19 -1.59
C ASN A 326 -5.85 2.71 -0.91
N THR A 327 -5.84 1.45 -0.45
CA THR A 327 -4.64 0.89 0.20
C THR A 327 -3.49 0.73 -0.79
N GLU A 328 -3.77 0.28 -2.01
CA GLU A 328 -2.80 0.23 -3.09
C GLU A 328 -2.32 1.64 -3.49
N PHE A 329 -3.22 2.63 -3.53
CA PHE A 329 -2.85 4.00 -3.82
C PHE A 329 -1.83 4.55 -2.81
N MET A 330 -2.01 4.28 -1.52
CA MET A 330 -1.05 4.67 -0.49
C MET A 330 0.28 3.93 -0.63
N ALA A 331 0.25 2.63 -0.93
CA ALA A 331 1.46 1.85 -1.15
C ALA A 331 2.27 2.40 -2.33
N HIS A 332 1.62 2.71 -3.46
CA HIS A 332 2.26 3.35 -4.60
C HIS A 332 2.77 4.77 -4.29
N TYR A 333 2.04 5.55 -3.48
CA TYR A 333 2.55 6.85 -3.02
C TYR A 333 3.87 6.70 -2.26
N PHE A 334 3.99 5.72 -1.35
CA PHE A 334 5.24 5.44 -0.63
C PHE A 334 6.36 4.97 -1.57
N GLU A 335 6.05 4.08 -2.51
CA GLU A 335 6.98 3.65 -3.56
C GLU A 335 7.54 4.85 -4.34
N THR A 336 6.68 5.79 -4.74
CA THR A 336 7.10 6.96 -5.52
C THR A 336 7.94 7.94 -4.73
N CYS A 337 7.87 7.97 -3.40
CA CYS A 337 8.69 8.84 -2.56
C CYS A 337 10.19 8.50 -2.58
N THR A 338 10.59 7.35 -3.13
CA THR A 338 12.00 6.99 -3.31
C THR A 338 12.73 7.85 -4.33
N SER A 339 12.00 8.61 -5.17
CA SER A 339 12.55 9.53 -6.15
C SER A 339 11.66 10.77 -6.28
N GLN A 340 12.28 11.95 -6.32
CA GLN A 340 11.52 13.21 -6.46
C GLN A 340 10.75 13.27 -7.78
N ASP A 341 11.33 12.77 -8.87
CA ASP A 341 10.71 12.82 -10.19
C ASP A 341 9.53 11.86 -10.29
N THR A 342 9.68 10.65 -9.72
CA THR A 342 8.57 9.69 -9.62
C THR A 342 7.42 10.26 -8.79
N LYS A 343 7.71 10.87 -7.63
CA LYS A 343 6.70 11.52 -6.79
C LYS A 343 5.98 12.65 -7.51
N LYS A 344 6.71 13.55 -8.19
CA LYS A 344 6.13 14.63 -8.99
C LYS A 344 5.23 14.09 -10.11
N THR A 345 5.69 13.05 -10.79
CA THR A 345 4.92 12.41 -11.87
C THR A 345 3.63 11.79 -11.32
N PHE A 346 3.70 11.08 -10.21
CA PHE A 346 2.52 10.50 -9.55
C PHE A 346 1.51 11.57 -9.14
N ALA A 347 1.98 12.65 -8.50
CA ALA A 347 1.13 13.78 -8.12
C ALA A 347 0.54 14.53 -9.33
N LYS A 348 1.23 14.53 -10.48
CA LYS A 348 0.69 15.08 -11.73
C LYS A 348 -0.41 14.20 -12.32
N ILE A 349 -0.29 12.88 -12.19
CA ILE A 349 -1.29 11.91 -12.67
C ILE A 349 -2.52 11.92 -11.76
N PHE A 350 -2.31 12.02 -10.44
CA PHE A 350 -3.35 11.95 -9.41
C PHE A 350 -3.36 13.20 -8.52
N PRO A 351 -3.64 14.41 -9.08
CA PRO A 351 -3.46 15.65 -8.33
C PRO A 351 -4.43 15.80 -7.16
N THR A 352 -5.66 15.34 -7.31
CA THR A 352 -6.69 15.43 -6.26
C THR A 352 -6.47 14.34 -5.21
N ALA A 353 -6.23 13.12 -5.64
CA ALA A 353 -6.06 11.97 -4.75
C ALA A 353 -4.79 12.11 -3.89
N THR A 354 -3.67 12.56 -4.47
CA THR A 354 -2.43 12.80 -3.74
C THR A 354 -2.63 13.84 -2.64
N LYS A 355 -3.30 14.96 -2.97
CA LYS A 355 -3.59 16.01 -1.99
C LYS A 355 -4.49 15.52 -0.85
N VAL A 356 -5.52 14.73 -1.15
CA VAL A 356 -6.39 14.14 -0.13
C VAL A 356 -5.60 13.17 0.76
N LEU A 357 -4.75 12.31 0.17
CA LEU A 357 -3.92 11.39 0.92
C LEU A 357 -2.94 12.13 1.86
N GLU A 358 -2.29 13.20 1.39
CA GLU A 358 -1.37 14.00 2.21
C GLU A 358 -2.08 14.64 3.41
N ILE A 359 -3.32 15.12 3.24
CA ILE A 359 -4.16 15.60 4.36
C ILE A 359 -4.45 14.49 5.37
N LEU A 360 -4.79 13.28 4.91
CA LEU A 360 -5.03 12.14 5.79
C LEU A 360 -3.79 11.72 6.57
N ILE A 361 -2.63 11.76 5.95
CA ILE A 361 -1.31 11.53 6.57
C ILE A 361 -1.04 12.59 7.65
N GLU A 362 -1.20 13.87 7.33
CA GLU A 362 -1.03 14.99 8.26
C GLU A 362 -1.94 14.86 9.50
N ASP A 363 -3.22 14.63 9.29
CA ASP A 363 -4.21 14.47 10.36
C ASP A 363 -3.90 13.28 11.26
N THR A 364 -3.47 12.16 10.67
CA THR A 364 -3.05 10.97 11.42
C THR A 364 -1.82 11.26 12.27
N ALA A 365 -0.81 11.89 11.69
CA ALA A 365 0.41 12.29 12.41
C ALA A 365 0.11 13.26 13.56
N LYS A 366 -0.75 14.25 13.32
CA LYS A 366 -1.21 15.20 14.34
C LYS A 366 -1.94 14.48 15.48
N GLY A 367 -2.81 13.54 15.16
CA GLY A 367 -3.51 12.72 16.16
C GLY A 367 -2.54 11.92 17.05
N LEU A 368 -1.51 11.31 16.44
CA LEU A 368 -0.49 10.58 17.19
C LEU A 368 0.34 11.49 18.10
N ARG A 369 0.81 12.65 17.61
CA ARG A 369 1.55 13.63 18.42
C ARG A 369 0.74 14.12 19.62
N GLN A 370 -0.57 14.33 19.45
CA GLN A 370 -1.46 14.73 20.55
C GLN A 370 -1.59 13.62 21.60
N LYS A 371 -1.70 12.35 21.20
CA LYS A 371 -1.74 11.22 22.11
C LYS A 371 -0.42 11.04 22.90
N GLU A 372 0.72 11.31 22.27
CA GLU A 372 2.02 11.25 22.93
C GLU A 372 2.20 12.33 24.01
N LYS A 373 1.72 13.55 23.74
CA LYS A 373 1.76 14.65 24.71
C LYS A 373 0.89 14.42 25.95
N ARG A 374 -0.10 13.52 25.86
CA ARG A 374 -1.02 13.19 26.97
C ARG A 374 -0.52 12.03 27.85
N LYS A 375 0.52 11.33 27.44
CA LYS A 375 1.19 10.25 28.19
C LYS A 375 2.39 10.76 29.00
#